data_0df19e910c57a79c56fdb6302fac8552
#
_entry.id   0df19e910c57a79c56fdb6302fac8552
#
_cell.length_a   1.000
_cell.length_b   1.000
_cell.length_c   1.000
_cell.angle_alpha   90.00
_cell.angle_beta   90.00
_cell.angle_gamma   90.00
#
_symmetry.space_group_name_H-M   'P 1'
#
loop_
_entity.id
_entity.type
_entity.pdbx_description
1 polymer ?
#
loop_
_entity_poly.entity_id
_entity_poly.type
_entity_poly.pdbx_seq_one_letter_code
_entity_poly.pdbx_strand_id
1 'polypeptide(L)'
;MSINVVQINSGDLIGRRFNGYDLKPYLHSHDVNSTQLVYWNKQSDADFVSKAFDYPGNRYVTRGFMQFEQKLSMHARIQPHSWTLPYHQKMRKADLAHLHIIHDGWLSLSALPFMSRLKPTVWTWHDPWAMTGHCIYPIQCSRWQHGCGSCPDLNLPFSMRKDKTAEQFAWKKKVYAKTKAEIVVASEWMCDMVSKSPLAEGFNVTVIPFGLDLERYKPADKAAARDRLGVFAGRPVIFIRSSSTPFKGLSEFVKAIEQLDSDIRLCIISLQETGHFDRFMGKHQIIEFGWSNDENLLLDAYAACDFFAMPSMAEAFGLMAIEAMACARPVLSFEGTSLPGISFAPEAGVSVPHGDITALARAIELLVRNPADCEGRGKLSRTLAERHYDIRDQARLTADLYKRVLSRDKRSGSVA
;
A
#
# COMPACT_ATOMS: atom_id res chain seq x y z
N MET A 1 -10.52 12.68 27.50
CA MET A 1 -11.75 12.20 26.80
C MET A 1 -11.33 11.34 25.63
N SER A 2 -11.81 10.13 25.54
CA SER A 2 -11.53 9.23 24.43
C SER A 2 -12.14 9.74 23.12
N ILE A 3 -11.40 9.65 22.03
CA ILE A 3 -11.84 10.04 20.68
C ILE A 3 -12.42 8.81 20.00
N ASN A 4 -13.66 8.89 19.52
CA ASN A 4 -14.27 7.82 18.74
C ASN A 4 -14.03 8.04 17.25
N VAL A 5 -13.35 7.10 16.60
CA VAL A 5 -13.03 7.16 15.17
C VAL A 5 -13.71 6.02 14.43
N VAL A 6 -14.26 6.31 13.25
CA VAL A 6 -14.75 5.29 12.33
C VAL A 6 -13.84 5.21 11.12
N GLN A 7 -13.20 4.06 10.93
CA GLN A 7 -12.40 3.73 9.74
C GLN A 7 -13.34 3.24 8.64
N ILE A 8 -13.24 3.78 7.44
CA ILE A 8 -14.11 3.45 6.31
C ILE A 8 -13.28 2.81 5.21
N ASN A 9 -13.59 1.56 4.90
CA ASN A 9 -12.77 0.70 4.06
C ASN A 9 -13.60 -0.14 3.08
N SER A 10 -12.93 -0.69 2.09
CA SER A 10 -13.45 -1.73 1.22
C SER A 10 -13.57 -3.09 1.92
N GLY A 11 -12.58 -3.47 2.71
CA GLY A 11 -12.52 -4.72 3.49
C GLY A 11 -11.81 -4.54 4.83
N ASP A 12 -11.97 -5.53 5.72
CA ASP A 12 -11.34 -5.54 7.05
C ASP A 12 -10.00 -6.27 7.05
N LEU A 13 -9.97 -7.57 6.82
CA LEU A 13 -8.75 -8.39 6.90
C LEU A 13 -7.85 -8.24 5.68
N ILE A 14 -8.42 -8.02 4.50
CA ILE A 14 -7.62 -7.67 3.32
C ILE A 14 -7.10 -6.24 3.50
N GLY A 15 -5.78 -6.11 3.57
CA GLY A 15 -5.13 -4.82 3.83
C GLY A 15 -5.15 -4.38 5.31
N ARG A 16 -5.39 -5.31 6.27
CA ARG A 16 -5.47 -5.04 7.71
C ARG A 16 -4.32 -4.20 8.26
N ARG A 17 -3.12 -4.33 7.67
CA ARG A 17 -1.90 -3.63 8.08
C ARG A 17 -1.91 -2.13 7.76
N PHE A 18 -2.73 -1.68 6.78
CA PHE A 18 -2.77 -0.28 6.37
C PHE A 18 -4.17 0.36 6.47
N ASN A 19 -5.23 -0.41 6.72
CA ASN A 19 -6.60 0.08 6.76
C ASN A 19 -7.11 0.42 8.17
N GLY A 20 -6.21 0.48 9.15
CA GLY A 20 -6.52 0.80 10.55
C GLY A 20 -6.97 -0.40 11.40
N TYR A 21 -7.10 -1.62 10.83
CA TYR A 21 -7.52 -2.81 11.59
C TYR A 21 -6.46 -3.20 12.62
N ASP A 22 -5.22 -3.48 12.18
CA ASP A 22 -4.11 -3.85 13.07
C ASP A 22 -3.66 -2.69 13.96
N LEU A 23 -3.92 -1.46 13.56
CA LEU A 23 -3.57 -0.26 14.33
C LEU A 23 -4.48 -0.05 15.56
N LYS A 24 -5.68 -0.66 15.57
CA LYS A 24 -6.70 -0.44 16.63
C LYS A 24 -6.19 -0.65 18.07
N PRO A 25 -5.51 -1.75 18.44
CA PRO A 25 -5.03 -1.95 19.81
C PRO A 25 -4.03 -0.88 20.23
N TYR A 26 -3.18 -0.41 19.33
CA TYR A 26 -2.20 0.63 19.59
C TYR A 26 -2.84 2.02 19.68
N LEU A 27 -3.87 2.32 18.91
CA LEU A 27 -4.65 3.56 19.02
C LEU A 27 -5.35 3.67 20.38
N HIS A 28 -5.78 2.54 20.96
CA HIS A 28 -6.44 2.52 22.25
C HIS A 28 -5.54 3.05 23.38
N SER A 29 -4.24 2.80 23.34
CA SER A 29 -3.26 3.33 24.30
C SER A 29 -3.09 4.87 24.22
N HIS A 30 -3.63 5.51 23.18
CA HIS A 30 -3.63 6.96 22.96
C HIS A 30 -5.02 7.60 23.13
N ASP A 31 -5.93 6.93 23.85
CA ASP A 31 -7.32 7.35 24.06
C ASP A 31 -8.15 7.45 22.76
N VAL A 32 -7.84 6.64 21.76
CA VAL A 32 -8.61 6.57 20.52
C VAL A 32 -9.34 5.24 20.44
N ASN A 33 -10.68 5.30 20.42
CA ASN A 33 -11.55 4.15 20.22
C ASN A 33 -11.91 4.03 18.72
N SER A 34 -11.32 3.05 18.05
CA SER A 34 -11.49 2.84 16.61
C SER A 34 -12.51 1.75 16.31
N THR A 35 -13.44 2.04 15.40
CA THR A 35 -14.39 1.08 14.81
C THR A 35 -14.26 1.09 13.31
N GLN A 36 -14.77 0.03 12.62
CA GLN A 36 -14.68 -0.05 11.17
C GLN A 36 -16.06 -0.20 10.50
N LEU A 37 -16.18 0.43 9.33
CA LEU A 37 -17.23 0.20 8.34
C LEU A 37 -16.60 -0.32 7.06
N VAL A 38 -17.02 -1.51 6.63
CA VAL A 38 -16.48 -2.16 5.43
C VAL A 38 -17.59 -2.49 4.44
N TYR A 39 -17.25 -2.49 3.16
CA TYR A 39 -18.25 -2.71 2.12
C TYR A 39 -18.16 -4.09 1.46
N TRP A 40 -17.06 -4.39 0.75
CA TRP A 40 -16.95 -5.61 -0.04
C TRP A 40 -16.66 -6.86 0.80
N ASN A 41 -15.66 -6.79 1.65
CA ASN A 41 -15.06 -7.95 2.30
C ASN A 41 -15.07 -7.78 3.83
N LYS A 42 -16.24 -8.02 4.45
CA LYS A 42 -16.33 -8.26 5.89
C LYS A 42 -16.05 -9.73 6.12
N GLN A 43 -14.88 -10.06 6.64
CA GLN A 43 -14.42 -11.41 6.94
C GLN A 43 -14.29 -11.66 8.45
N SER A 44 -14.04 -10.59 9.23
CA SER A 44 -13.90 -10.67 10.68
C SER A 44 -15.27 -10.65 11.37
N ASP A 45 -15.42 -11.45 12.42
CA ASP A 45 -16.56 -11.41 13.33
C ASP A 45 -16.37 -10.44 14.51
N ALA A 46 -15.31 -9.65 14.48
CA ALA A 46 -15.02 -8.67 15.52
C ALA A 46 -16.13 -7.61 15.63
N ASP A 47 -16.60 -7.35 16.85
CA ASP A 47 -17.72 -6.44 17.16
C ASP A 47 -17.47 -5.00 16.70
N PHE A 48 -16.20 -4.60 16.59
CA PHE A 48 -15.85 -3.27 16.11
C PHE A 48 -15.98 -3.12 14.59
N VAL A 49 -16.17 -4.21 13.82
CA VAL A 49 -16.35 -4.21 12.37
C VAL A 49 -17.82 -4.37 12.01
N SER A 50 -18.35 -3.49 11.17
CA SER A 50 -19.72 -3.58 10.62
C SER A 50 -19.72 -3.35 9.12
N LYS A 51 -20.75 -3.85 8.44
CA LYS A 51 -20.99 -3.52 7.04
C LYS A 51 -21.37 -2.05 6.91
N ALA A 52 -20.83 -1.36 5.92
CA ALA A 52 -21.20 0.02 5.60
C ALA A 52 -22.67 0.15 5.16
N PHE A 53 -23.15 -0.85 4.44
CA PHE A 53 -24.55 -0.97 4.01
C PHE A 53 -25.00 -2.42 4.16
N ASP A 54 -26.08 -2.63 4.88
CA ASP A 54 -26.63 -3.97 5.17
C ASP A 54 -28.11 -4.06 4.80
N TYR A 55 -28.40 -3.92 3.49
CA TYR A 55 -29.72 -4.16 2.94
C TYR A 55 -29.64 -5.24 1.84
N PRO A 56 -30.72 -6.04 1.65
CA PRO A 56 -30.72 -7.08 0.61
C PRO A 56 -30.45 -6.51 -0.76
N GLY A 57 -29.57 -7.17 -1.53
CA GLY A 57 -29.27 -6.78 -2.89
C GLY A 57 -28.31 -5.58 -3.06
N ASN A 58 -27.79 -4.97 -2.00
CA ASN A 58 -26.89 -3.82 -2.08
C ASN A 58 -25.72 -4.03 -3.06
N ARG A 59 -25.11 -5.22 -3.06
CA ARG A 59 -23.99 -5.57 -3.96
C ARG A 59 -24.40 -5.62 -5.43
N TYR A 60 -25.62 -6.06 -5.73
CA TYR A 60 -26.13 -6.06 -7.11
C TYR A 60 -26.40 -4.64 -7.59
N VAL A 61 -26.98 -3.80 -6.74
CA VAL A 61 -27.18 -2.38 -7.03
C VAL A 61 -25.87 -1.68 -7.32
N THR A 62 -24.86 -1.87 -6.44
CA THR A 62 -23.54 -1.28 -6.63
C THR A 62 -22.87 -1.75 -7.91
N ARG A 63 -22.89 -3.06 -8.20
CA ARG A 63 -22.33 -3.61 -9.43
C ARG A 63 -23.03 -3.07 -10.67
N GLY A 64 -24.36 -2.90 -10.61
CA GLY A 64 -25.15 -2.28 -11.69
C GLY A 64 -24.68 -0.84 -11.99
N PHE A 65 -24.51 -0.02 -10.94
CA PHE A 65 -23.96 1.34 -11.10
C PHE A 65 -22.52 1.34 -11.58
N MET A 66 -21.66 0.46 -11.09
CA MET A 66 -20.28 0.33 -11.57
C MET A 66 -20.24 -0.01 -13.07
N GLN A 67 -21.06 -0.96 -13.53
CA GLN A 67 -21.15 -1.32 -14.95
C GLN A 67 -21.67 -0.15 -15.79
N PHE A 68 -22.64 0.58 -15.27
CA PHE A 68 -23.15 1.78 -15.92
C PHE A 68 -22.09 2.86 -16.05
N GLU A 69 -21.35 3.15 -14.96
CA GLU A 69 -20.22 4.08 -14.97
C GLU A 69 -19.14 3.65 -15.96
N GLN A 70 -18.78 2.36 -15.97
CA GLN A 70 -17.77 1.83 -16.91
C GLN A 70 -18.21 2.01 -18.37
N LYS A 71 -19.50 1.77 -18.70
CA LYS A 71 -20.05 2.03 -20.05
C LYS A 71 -19.92 3.50 -20.45
N LEU A 72 -20.01 4.40 -19.50
CA LEU A 72 -19.89 5.84 -19.71
C LEU A 72 -18.46 6.37 -19.57
N SER A 73 -17.47 5.48 -19.32
CA SER A 73 -16.08 5.84 -19.01
C SER A 73 -16.00 6.82 -17.83
N MET A 74 -16.74 6.53 -16.77
CA MET A 74 -16.73 7.24 -15.48
C MET A 74 -16.32 6.28 -14.37
N HIS A 75 -15.92 6.82 -13.24
CA HIS A 75 -15.59 6.01 -12.06
C HIS A 75 -15.86 6.77 -10.76
N ALA A 76 -16.45 6.07 -9.78
CA ALA A 76 -16.75 6.58 -8.45
C ALA A 76 -17.61 7.87 -8.42
N ARG A 77 -18.51 8.06 -9.38
CA ARG A 77 -19.40 9.21 -9.47
C ARG A 77 -20.80 8.93 -8.96
N ILE A 78 -21.36 7.75 -9.26
CA ILE A 78 -22.79 7.45 -9.14
C ILE A 78 -22.97 6.22 -8.23
N GLN A 79 -22.97 6.42 -6.94
CA GLN A 79 -23.31 5.39 -5.94
C GLN A 79 -24.28 5.99 -4.94
N PRO A 80 -25.61 5.87 -5.15
CA PRO A 80 -26.63 6.61 -4.39
C PRO A 80 -26.58 6.34 -2.88
N HIS A 81 -26.28 5.10 -2.46
CA HIS A 81 -26.19 4.75 -1.06
C HIS A 81 -25.06 5.49 -0.30
N SER A 82 -24.08 6.05 -1.00
CA SER A 82 -23.00 6.82 -0.37
C SER A 82 -23.52 7.99 0.47
N TRP A 83 -24.65 8.58 0.06
CA TRP A 83 -25.29 9.68 0.76
C TRP A 83 -25.96 9.28 2.08
N THR A 84 -26.19 7.97 2.29
CA THR A 84 -26.76 7.45 3.55
C THR A 84 -25.71 7.08 4.57
N LEU A 85 -24.44 6.96 4.16
CA LEU A 85 -23.33 6.57 5.04
C LEU A 85 -23.18 7.44 6.29
N PRO A 86 -23.34 8.79 6.24
CA PRO A 86 -23.28 9.64 7.43
C PRO A 86 -24.31 9.32 8.50
N TYR A 87 -25.43 8.69 8.12
CA TYR A 87 -26.51 8.30 9.03
C TYR A 87 -26.32 6.93 9.66
N HIS A 88 -25.30 6.17 9.25
CA HIS A 88 -24.97 4.90 9.87
C HIS A 88 -24.63 5.08 11.36
N GLN A 89 -25.07 4.14 12.22
CA GLN A 89 -24.93 4.26 13.68
C GLN A 89 -23.47 4.54 14.13
N LYS A 90 -22.48 3.83 13.54
CA LYS A 90 -21.06 4.05 13.86
C LYS A 90 -20.58 5.43 13.41
N MET A 91 -21.04 5.92 12.26
CA MET A 91 -20.73 7.28 11.79
C MET A 91 -21.30 8.34 12.73
N ARG A 92 -22.55 8.16 13.19
CA ARG A 92 -23.19 9.11 14.12
C ARG A 92 -22.47 9.16 15.46
N LYS A 93 -22.01 8.03 15.99
CA LYS A 93 -21.30 7.92 17.27
C LYS A 93 -19.84 8.35 17.19
N ALA A 94 -19.24 8.41 16.03
CA ALA A 94 -17.84 8.81 15.86
C ALA A 94 -17.67 10.33 15.99
N ASP A 95 -16.55 10.77 16.51
CA ASP A 95 -16.11 12.17 16.50
C ASP A 95 -15.42 12.52 15.17
N LEU A 96 -14.82 11.53 14.51
CA LEU A 96 -14.05 11.68 13.28
C LEU A 96 -14.24 10.47 12.36
N ALA A 97 -14.28 10.71 11.05
CA ALA A 97 -14.25 9.68 10.00
C ALA A 97 -12.87 9.62 9.36
N HIS A 98 -12.30 8.41 9.22
CA HIS A 98 -11.06 8.18 8.49
C HIS A 98 -11.32 7.27 7.29
N LEU A 99 -11.13 7.82 6.09
CA LEU A 99 -11.33 7.13 4.82
C LEU A 99 -10.02 6.47 4.37
N HIS A 100 -10.10 5.24 3.90
CA HIS A 100 -8.96 4.53 3.34
C HIS A 100 -9.20 4.19 1.85
N ILE A 101 -9.34 2.91 1.51
CA ILE A 101 -9.60 2.50 0.14
C ILE A 101 -11.10 2.65 -0.16
N ILE A 102 -11.46 3.78 -0.79
CA ILE A 102 -12.85 4.09 -1.15
C ILE A 102 -13.07 4.11 -2.67
N HIS A 103 -12.04 3.86 -3.45
CA HIS A 103 -12.03 4.04 -4.90
C HIS A 103 -12.32 2.76 -5.70
N ASP A 104 -12.62 1.64 -5.06
CA ASP A 104 -12.98 0.39 -5.72
C ASP A 104 -14.47 0.29 -6.11
N GLY A 105 -15.10 1.44 -6.34
CA GLY A 105 -16.38 1.58 -7.02
C GLY A 105 -17.62 1.51 -6.13
N TRP A 106 -17.50 1.33 -4.83
CA TRP A 106 -18.66 1.25 -3.93
C TRP A 106 -19.09 2.59 -3.32
N LEU A 107 -18.18 3.56 -3.30
CA LEU A 107 -18.46 4.89 -2.75
C LEU A 107 -18.37 5.95 -3.86
N SER A 108 -19.35 6.86 -3.90
CA SER A 108 -19.29 8.03 -4.77
C SER A 108 -18.47 9.15 -4.11
N LEU A 109 -17.47 9.64 -4.82
CA LEU A 109 -16.73 10.83 -4.37
C LEU A 109 -17.63 12.06 -4.26
N SER A 110 -18.74 12.12 -5.01
CA SER A 110 -19.72 13.22 -4.93
C SER A 110 -20.32 13.37 -3.51
N ALA A 111 -20.30 12.31 -2.70
CA ALA A 111 -20.80 12.37 -1.32
C ALA A 111 -19.77 12.96 -0.34
N LEU A 112 -18.48 13.04 -0.69
CA LEU A 112 -17.41 13.51 0.20
C LEU A 112 -17.64 14.95 0.72
N PRO A 113 -18.05 15.94 -0.10
CA PRO A 113 -18.36 17.28 0.41
C PRO A 113 -19.44 17.29 1.48
N PHE A 114 -20.46 16.44 1.33
CA PHE A 114 -21.53 16.31 2.32
C PHE A 114 -21.04 15.62 3.60
N MET A 115 -20.36 14.48 3.45
CA MET A 115 -19.80 13.72 4.56
C MET A 115 -18.84 14.58 5.41
N SER A 116 -17.93 15.30 4.77
CA SER A 116 -16.91 16.12 5.43
C SER A 116 -17.45 17.41 6.07
N ARG A 117 -18.67 17.83 5.73
CA ARG A 117 -19.38 18.90 6.44
C ARG A 117 -20.03 18.40 7.72
N LEU A 118 -20.47 17.14 7.75
CA LEU A 118 -21.15 16.54 8.89
C LEU A 118 -20.16 15.97 9.91
N LYS A 119 -18.96 15.61 9.49
CA LYS A 119 -17.98 14.93 10.31
C LYS A 119 -16.55 15.33 9.92
N PRO A 120 -15.71 15.76 10.87
CA PRO A 120 -14.28 15.93 10.64
C PRO A 120 -13.71 14.69 9.95
N THR A 121 -12.96 14.88 8.87
CA THR A 121 -12.57 13.79 7.99
C THR A 121 -11.06 13.77 7.78
N VAL A 122 -10.47 12.61 7.93
CA VAL A 122 -9.11 12.26 7.48
C VAL A 122 -9.25 11.31 6.30
N TRP A 123 -8.38 11.41 5.31
CA TRP A 123 -8.39 10.50 4.17
C TRP A 123 -6.97 10.07 3.81
N THR A 124 -6.67 8.79 3.98
CA THR A 124 -5.38 8.23 3.55
C THR A 124 -5.43 7.91 2.06
N TRP A 125 -4.54 8.53 1.30
CA TRP A 125 -4.29 8.23 -0.10
C TRP A 125 -3.24 7.13 -0.19
N HIS A 126 -3.71 5.89 -0.36
CA HIS A 126 -2.85 4.69 -0.38
C HIS A 126 -2.08 4.54 -1.69
N ASP A 127 -2.55 5.16 -2.74
CA ASP A 127 -2.00 5.15 -4.09
C ASP A 127 -2.33 6.45 -4.82
N PRO A 128 -1.69 6.71 -5.99
CA PRO A 128 -1.92 7.92 -6.76
C PRO A 128 -3.30 8.10 -7.39
N TRP A 129 -4.24 7.13 -7.31
CA TRP A 129 -5.54 7.26 -7.96
C TRP A 129 -6.30 8.54 -7.60
N ALA A 130 -6.19 8.96 -6.35
CA ALA A 130 -6.87 10.18 -5.90
C ALA A 130 -6.38 11.43 -6.66
N MET A 131 -5.13 11.45 -7.12
CA MET A 131 -4.51 12.57 -7.83
C MET A 131 -4.51 12.44 -9.34
N THR A 132 -5.09 11.38 -9.91
CA THR A 132 -5.15 11.13 -11.35
C THR A 132 -6.57 11.19 -11.89
N GLY A 133 -6.72 11.25 -13.22
CA GLY A 133 -8.04 11.13 -13.84
C GLY A 133 -8.58 9.71 -13.88
N HIS A 134 -7.69 8.69 -13.81
CA HIS A 134 -8.08 7.31 -14.08
C HIS A 134 -7.19 6.29 -13.36
N CYS A 135 -5.90 6.33 -13.60
CA CYS A 135 -4.97 5.26 -13.22
C CYS A 135 -4.63 5.25 -11.73
N ILE A 136 -4.39 4.05 -11.18
CA ILE A 136 -3.87 3.86 -9.82
C ILE A 136 -2.41 4.33 -9.75
N TYR A 137 -1.61 3.95 -10.76
CA TYR A 137 -0.21 4.36 -10.88
C TYR A 137 0.04 4.97 -12.26
N PRO A 138 0.49 6.23 -12.34
CA PRO A 138 0.81 6.86 -13.62
C PRO A 138 2.14 6.38 -14.22
N ILE A 139 2.98 5.66 -13.48
CA ILE A 139 4.32 5.19 -13.85
C ILE A 139 5.15 6.34 -14.44
N GLN A 140 5.35 6.38 -15.76
CA GLN A 140 6.10 7.44 -16.46
C GLN A 140 5.21 8.57 -17.00
N CYS A 141 3.88 8.48 -16.83
CA CYS A 141 2.95 9.50 -17.32
C CYS A 141 2.93 10.71 -16.39
N SER A 142 3.20 11.91 -16.92
CA SER A 142 3.15 13.18 -16.18
C SER A 142 1.85 13.98 -16.39
N ARG A 143 0.91 13.52 -17.22
CA ARG A 143 -0.30 14.26 -17.59
C ARG A 143 -1.21 14.59 -16.40
N TRP A 144 -1.17 13.79 -15.36
CA TRP A 144 -1.92 14.05 -14.11
C TRP A 144 -1.51 15.35 -13.41
N GLN A 145 -0.31 15.86 -13.67
CA GLN A 145 0.16 17.15 -13.14
C GLN A 145 -0.52 18.34 -13.84
N HIS A 146 -1.16 18.10 -15.01
CA HIS A 146 -1.73 19.17 -15.84
C HIS A 146 -3.19 18.94 -16.22
N GLY A 147 -3.88 17.94 -15.62
CA GLY A 147 -5.31 17.74 -15.83
C GLY A 147 -5.67 16.45 -16.57
N CYS A 148 -4.71 15.56 -16.84
CA CYS A 148 -4.91 14.36 -17.66
C CYS A 148 -5.37 14.65 -19.10
N GLY A 149 -5.99 13.67 -19.77
CA GLY A 149 -6.36 13.73 -21.21
C GLY A 149 -5.30 13.07 -22.09
N SER A 150 -5.73 12.63 -23.28
CA SER A 150 -4.89 11.87 -24.22
C SER A 150 -4.14 10.71 -23.53
N CYS A 151 -4.90 9.92 -22.75
CA CYS A 151 -4.33 8.87 -21.90
C CYS A 151 -3.57 7.83 -22.71
N PRO A 152 -2.33 7.49 -22.37
CA PRO A 152 -1.54 6.51 -23.12
C PRO A 152 -2.05 5.08 -22.96
N ASP A 153 -2.77 4.78 -21.85
CA ASP A 153 -3.32 3.46 -21.58
C ASP A 153 -4.63 3.55 -20.81
N LEU A 154 -5.73 3.19 -21.47
CA LEU A 154 -7.07 3.15 -20.88
C LEU A 154 -7.44 1.79 -20.29
N ASN A 155 -6.56 0.77 -20.41
CA ASN A 155 -6.81 -0.59 -19.94
C ASN A 155 -6.29 -0.86 -18.53
N LEU A 156 -5.66 0.12 -17.90
CA LEU A 156 -5.24 0.05 -16.51
C LEU A 156 -6.45 -0.23 -15.58
N PRO A 157 -6.23 -0.65 -14.34
CA PRO A 157 -7.31 -0.81 -13.37
C PRO A 157 -8.26 0.39 -13.41
N PHE A 158 -9.58 0.13 -13.39
CA PHE A 158 -10.67 1.10 -13.67
C PHE A 158 -10.72 1.54 -15.14
N SER A 159 -10.56 0.59 -16.06
CA SER A 159 -10.50 0.81 -17.50
C SER A 159 -11.63 1.71 -18.04
N MET A 160 -11.29 2.53 -19.01
CA MET A 160 -12.23 3.41 -19.72
C MET A 160 -12.39 2.97 -21.17
N ARG A 161 -13.64 2.96 -21.66
CA ARG A 161 -13.94 2.64 -23.08
C ARG A 161 -13.58 3.79 -24.03
N LYS A 162 -13.69 5.03 -23.53
CA LYS A 162 -13.33 6.27 -24.23
C LYS A 162 -12.49 7.11 -23.30
N ASP A 163 -11.53 7.82 -23.84
CA ASP A 163 -10.72 8.72 -23.02
C ASP A 163 -11.59 9.89 -22.49
N LYS A 164 -11.93 9.76 -21.22
CA LYS A 164 -12.58 10.81 -20.41
C LYS A 164 -11.74 11.17 -19.20
N THR A 165 -10.44 10.92 -19.28
CA THR A 165 -9.55 11.15 -18.15
C THR A 165 -9.45 12.63 -17.77
N ALA A 166 -9.47 13.56 -18.74
CA ALA A 166 -9.54 15.00 -18.47
C ALA A 166 -10.88 15.40 -17.80
N GLU A 167 -12.02 14.85 -18.29
CA GLU A 167 -13.33 15.11 -17.70
C GLU A 167 -13.43 14.56 -16.27
N GLN A 168 -12.87 13.39 -16.04
CA GLN A 168 -12.83 12.77 -14.72
C GLN A 168 -11.95 13.56 -13.76
N PHE A 169 -10.81 14.05 -14.22
CA PHE A 169 -9.91 14.90 -13.46
C PHE A 169 -10.58 16.23 -13.09
N ALA A 170 -11.17 16.93 -14.05
CA ALA A 170 -11.89 18.19 -13.83
C ALA A 170 -13.06 18.02 -12.86
N TRP A 171 -13.78 16.90 -12.95
CA TRP A 171 -14.85 16.58 -12.01
C TRP A 171 -14.32 16.31 -10.60
N LYS A 172 -13.23 15.51 -10.43
CA LYS A 172 -12.57 15.34 -9.13
C LYS A 172 -12.18 16.68 -8.53
N LYS A 173 -11.56 17.56 -9.32
CA LYS A 173 -11.17 18.91 -8.85
C LYS A 173 -12.35 19.70 -8.28
N LYS A 174 -13.51 19.67 -8.95
CA LYS A 174 -14.75 20.32 -8.46
C LYS A 174 -15.28 19.70 -7.16
N VAL A 175 -15.18 18.39 -7.01
CA VAL A 175 -15.59 17.68 -5.79
C VAL A 175 -14.66 18.00 -4.64
N TYR A 176 -13.35 17.89 -4.88
CA TYR A 176 -12.33 18.10 -3.85
C TYR A 176 -12.28 19.53 -3.34
N ALA A 177 -12.48 20.53 -4.20
CA ALA A 177 -12.58 21.93 -3.79
C ALA A 177 -13.71 22.21 -2.77
N LYS A 178 -14.69 21.29 -2.65
CA LYS A 178 -15.80 21.37 -1.67
C LYS A 178 -15.65 20.40 -0.50
N THR A 179 -14.62 19.55 -0.53
CA THR A 179 -14.38 18.51 0.47
C THR A 179 -13.43 19.06 1.54
N LYS A 180 -13.80 18.91 2.80
CA LYS A 180 -12.96 19.29 3.95
C LYS A 180 -12.34 18.02 4.53
N ALA A 181 -11.08 17.77 4.23
CA ALA A 181 -10.37 16.60 4.76
C ALA A 181 -8.88 16.92 5.01
N GLU A 182 -8.31 16.26 5.98
CA GLU A 182 -6.84 16.16 6.12
C GLU A 182 -6.38 14.93 5.35
N ILE A 183 -5.42 15.09 4.45
CA ILE A 183 -4.88 13.98 3.66
C ILE A 183 -3.70 13.36 4.39
N VAL A 184 -3.67 12.04 4.44
CA VAL A 184 -2.53 11.27 4.92
C VAL A 184 -1.92 10.51 3.76
N VAL A 185 -0.59 10.50 3.68
CA VAL A 185 0.19 9.66 2.78
C VAL A 185 1.25 8.91 3.58
N ALA A 186 1.64 7.73 3.10
CA ALA A 186 2.53 6.88 3.89
C ALA A 186 4.03 7.05 3.57
N SER A 187 4.38 7.78 2.51
CA SER A 187 5.77 7.97 2.09
C SER A 187 6.03 9.39 1.61
N GLU A 188 7.27 9.85 1.73
CA GLU A 188 7.72 11.13 1.16
C GLU A 188 7.55 11.15 -0.36
N TRP A 189 7.74 10.01 -1.04
CA TRP A 189 7.48 9.87 -2.47
C TRP A 189 6.02 10.21 -2.82
N MET A 190 5.06 9.69 -2.03
CA MET A 190 3.64 10.05 -2.20
C MET A 190 3.39 11.52 -1.88
N CYS A 191 4.02 12.09 -0.86
CA CYS A 191 3.92 13.50 -0.52
C CYS A 191 4.40 14.39 -1.67
N ASP A 192 5.51 14.02 -2.28
CA ASP A 192 6.08 14.67 -3.48
C ASP A 192 5.11 14.62 -4.68
N MET A 193 4.46 13.48 -4.90
CA MET A 193 3.41 13.37 -5.92
C MET A 193 2.21 14.26 -5.60
N VAL A 194 1.74 14.25 -4.36
CA VAL A 194 0.62 15.10 -3.92
C VAL A 194 0.92 16.57 -4.17
N SER A 195 2.13 17.03 -3.85
CA SER A 195 2.55 18.44 -4.04
C SER A 195 2.50 18.89 -5.51
N LYS A 196 2.63 17.95 -6.45
CA LYS A 196 2.58 18.21 -7.90
C LYS A 196 1.17 18.10 -8.50
N SER A 197 0.18 17.64 -7.72
CA SER A 197 -1.17 17.40 -8.23
C SER A 197 -2.11 18.58 -8.01
N PRO A 198 -2.71 19.17 -9.07
CA PRO A 198 -3.76 20.17 -8.91
C PRO A 198 -5.03 19.66 -8.19
N LEU A 199 -5.18 18.35 -8.02
CA LEU A 199 -6.27 17.75 -7.26
C LEU A 199 -6.06 17.83 -5.74
N ALA A 200 -4.82 18.02 -5.30
CA ALA A 200 -4.50 18.15 -3.88
C ALA A 200 -4.58 19.60 -3.38
N GLU A 201 -4.79 20.56 -4.29
CA GLU A 201 -4.87 21.98 -3.95
C GLU A 201 -5.96 22.24 -2.88
N GLY A 202 -5.57 22.89 -1.80
CA GLY A 202 -6.45 23.22 -0.67
C GLY A 202 -6.54 22.17 0.42
N PHE A 203 -5.94 20.98 0.27
CA PHE A 203 -5.82 20.01 1.35
C PHE A 203 -4.53 20.21 2.15
N ASN A 204 -4.64 20.01 3.46
CA ASN A 204 -3.43 19.79 4.28
C ASN A 204 -3.00 18.34 4.12
N VAL A 205 -1.69 18.11 4.03
CA VAL A 205 -1.10 16.79 3.84
C VAL A 205 -0.16 16.48 5.00
N THR A 206 -0.28 15.28 5.53
CA THR A 206 0.58 14.77 6.61
C THR A 206 1.18 13.42 6.18
N VAL A 207 2.49 13.27 6.31
CA VAL A 207 3.15 11.98 6.10
C VAL A 207 3.09 11.18 7.40
N ILE A 208 2.49 9.99 7.35
CA ILE A 208 2.49 9.02 8.45
C ILE A 208 2.86 7.66 7.85
N PRO A 209 4.11 7.21 8.00
CA PRO A 209 4.53 5.90 7.51
C PRO A 209 3.71 4.78 8.15
N PHE A 210 3.48 3.72 7.39
CA PHE A 210 2.95 2.50 7.99
C PHE A 210 4.00 1.86 8.88
N GLY A 211 3.55 1.35 10.02
CA GLY A 211 4.36 0.61 10.96
C GLY A 211 4.02 -0.87 10.96
N LEU A 212 4.88 -1.63 11.59
CA LEU A 212 4.66 -3.06 11.84
C LEU A 212 5.06 -3.42 13.28
N ASP A 213 4.58 -4.58 13.71
CA ASP A 213 4.94 -5.14 15.00
C ASP A 213 6.39 -5.65 14.93
N LEU A 214 7.32 -4.88 15.48
CA LEU A 214 8.75 -5.17 15.49
C LEU A 214 9.13 -6.31 16.44
N GLU A 215 8.25 -6.73 17.34
CA GLU A 215 8.44 -7.93 18.15
C GLU A 215 8.14 -9.20 17.35
N ARG A 216 7.24 -9.09 16.41
CA ARG A 216 6.91 -10.17 15.47
C ARG A 216 7.89 -10.24 14.30
N TYR A 217 8.15 -9.10 13.65
CA TYR A 217 9.11 -8.98 12.55
C TYR A 217 10.47 -8.60 13.12
N LYS A 218 11.31 -9.59 13.33
CA LYS A 218 12.66 -9.41 13.87
C LYS A 218 13.63 -10.44 13.31
N PRO A 219 14.94 -10.19 13.40
CA PRO A 219 15.94 -11.17 13.02
C PRO A 219 15.73 -12.50 13.73
N ALA A 220 15.82 -13.60 13.00
CA ALA A 220 15.72 -14.96 13.50
C ALA A 220 16.89 -15.80 13.01
N ASP A 221 17.02 -17.03 13.57
CA ASP A 221 18.09 -17.95 13.19
C ASP A 221 17.96 -18.35 11.71
N LYS A 222 18.92 -17.87 10.93
CA LYS A 222 18.99 -18.06 9.48
C LYS A 222 19.25 -19.52 9.10
N ALA A 223 20.08 -20.23 9.87
CA ALA A 223 20.40 -21.61 9.58
C ALA A 223 19.19 -22.50 9.84
N ALA A 224 18.54 -22.34 10.98
CA ALA A 224 17.33 -23.07 11.32
C ALA A 224 16.18 -22.80 10.33
N ALA A 225 16.01 -21.55 9.86
CA ALA A 225 15.02 -21.22 8.84
C ALA A 225 15.34 -21.89 7.49
N ARG A 226 16.60 -21.91 7.08
CA ARG A 226 17.05 -22.60 5.86
C ARG A 226 16.80 -24.10 5.93
N ASP A 227 17.06 -24.72 7.07
CA ASP A 227 16.80 -26.15 7.28
C ASP A 227 15.31 -26.46 7.18
N ARG A 228 14.43 -25.65 7.81
CA ARG A 228 12.97 -25.81 7.72
C ARG A 228 12.45 -25.69 6.29
N LEU A 229 13.04 -24.80 5.52
CA LEU A 229 12.63 -24.57 4.11
C LEU A 229 13.35 -25.50 3.12
N GLY A 230 14.30 -26.36 3.58
CA GLY A 230 15.04 -27.27 2.74
C GLY A 230 16.04 -26.57 1.79
N VAL A 231 16.60 -25.43 2.20
CA VAL A 231 17.59 -24.70 1.41
C VAL A 231 18.91 -25.47 1.36
N PHE A 232 19.47 -25.71 0.18
CA PHE A 232 20.75 -26.39 0.02
C PHE A 232 21.90 -25.59 0.62
N ALA A 233 22.81 -26.27 1.31
CA ALA A 233 23.97 -25.66 1.95
C ALA A 233 24.81 -24.81 0.95
N GLY A 234 25.28 -23.66 1.44
CA GLY A 234 26.18 -22.77 0.66
C GLY A 234 25.49 -21.97 -0.45
N ARG A 235 24.20 -22.09 -0.66
CA ARG A 235 23.49 -21.29 -1.66
C ARG A 235 23.12 -19.92 -1.14
N PRO A 236 23.44 -18.83 -1.87
CA PRO A 236 22.83 -17.52 -1.64
C PRO A 236 21.31 -17.60 -1.88
N VAL A 237 20.54 -16.94 -1.01
CA VAL A 237 19.07 -17.04 -1.01
C VAL A 237 18.45 -15.68 -1.30
N ILE A 238 17.64 -15.61 -2.34
CA ILE A 238 16.82 -14.44 -2.67
C ILE A 238 15.38 -14.77 -2.31
N PHE A 239 14.71 -13.87 -1.61
CA PHE A 239 13.28 -13.95 -1.42
C PHE A 239 12.57 -12.91 -2.29
N ILE A 240 11.50 -13.32 -3.01
CA ILE A 240 10.67 -12.46 -3.83
C ILE A 240 9.19 -12.80 -3.66
N ARG A 241 8.32 -11.80 -3.79
CA ARG A 241 6.89 -12.03 -3.99
C ARG A 241 6.59 -12.14 -5.47
N SER A 242 6.22 -13.33 -5.94
CA SER A 242 5.83 -13.58 -7.33
C SER A 242 4.40 -13.10 -7.57
N SER A 243 4.24 -12.15 -8.47
CA SER A 243 2.93 -11.70 -8.92
C SER A 243 3.00 -11.29 -10.38
N SER A 244 2.13 -11.87 -11.19
CA SER A 244 1.97 -11.55 -12.63
C SER A 244 1.38 -10.16 -12.87
N THR A 245 0.96 -9.46 -11.80
CA THR A 245 0.50 -8.06 -11.90
C THR A 245 1.62 -7.18 -12.47
N PRO A 246 1.40 -6.43 -13.56
CA PRO A 246 2.46 -5.69 -14.26
C PRO A 246 3.25 -4.72 -13.38
N PHE A 247 2.63 -4.20 -12.32
CA PHE A 247 3.28 -3.26 -11.40
C PHE A 247 4.29 -3.91 -10.44
N LYS A 248 4.36 -5.26 -10.37
CA LYS A 248 5.21 -5.95 -9.37
C LYS A 248 6.58 -6.37 -9.90
N GLY A 249 6.84 -6.21 -11.20
CA GLY A 249 8.17 -6.38 -11.79
C GLY A 249 8.69 -7.82 -11.82
N LEU A 250 7.80 -8.82 -11.74
CA LEU A 250 8.18 -10.23 -11.79
C LEU A 250 8.87 -10.58 -13.14
N SER A 251 8.32 -10.04 -14.24
CA SER A 251 8.91 -10.24 -15.58
C SER A 251 10.34 -9.71 -15.66
N GLU A 252 10.59 -8.54 -15.09
CA GLU A 252 11.90 -7.88 -15.04
C GLU A 252 12.89 -8.69 -14.19
N PHE A 253 12.43 -9.18 -13.03
CA PHE A 253 13.25 -10.04 -12.18
C PHE A 253 13.63 -11.35 -12.86
N VAL A 254 12.67 -12.02 -13.49
CA VAL A 254 12.91 -13.27 -14.23
C VAL A 254 13.95 -13.07 -15.34
N LYS A 255 13.85 -11.98 -16.11
CA LYS A 255 14.84 -11.63 -17.14
C LYS A 255 16.22 -11.28 -16.54
N ALA A 256 16.27 -10.70 -15.35
CA ALA A 256 17.53 -10.44 -14.67
C ALA A 256 18.22 -11.75 -14.22
N ILE A 257 17.45 -12.74 -13.73
CA ILE A 257 17.99 -14.07 -13.40
C ILE A 257 18.58 -14.76 -14.64
N GLU A 258 18.02 -14.54 -15.82
CA GLU A 258 18.58 -15.08 -17.08
C GLU A 258 19.95 -14.49 -17.45
N GLN A 259 20.21 -13.24 -17.04
CA GLN A 259 21.46 -12.54 -17.34
C GLN A 259 22.60 -12.81 -16.34
N LEU A 260 22.33 -13.54 -15.25
CA LEU A 260 23.35 -13.82 -14.24
C LEU A 260 24.49 -14.69 -14.79
N ASP A 261 25.70 -14.41 -14.34
CA ASP A 261 26.88 -15.19 -14.66
C ASP A 261 26.66 -16.70 -14.50
N SER A 262 27.29 -17.47 -15.35
CA SER A 262 27.07 -18.92 -15.44
C SER A 262 27.50 -19.70 -14.20
N ASP A 263 28.39 -19.15 -13.37
CA ASP A 263 28.87 -19.73 -12.11
C ASP A 263 27.91 -19.50 -10.92
N ILE A 264 27.01 -18.52 -11.01
CA ILE A 264 26.10 -18.19 -9.94
C ILE A 264 25.03 -19.28 -9.77
N ARG A 265 24.92 -19.79 -8.54
CA ARG A 265 23.91 -20.77 -8.12
C ARG A 265 23.14 -20.22 -6.95
N LEU A 266 21.86 -19.96 -7.11
CA LEU A 266 20.97 -19.35 -6.12
C LEU A 266 19.99 -20.36 -5.55
N CYS A 267 19.40 -20.03 -4.41
CA CYS A 267 18.09 -20.47 -4.00
C CYS A 267 17.12 -19.27 -4.16
N ILE A 268 16.05 -19.46 -4.90
CA ILE A 268 14.99 -18.47 -5.06
C ILE A 268 13.78 -18.95 -4.26
N ILE A 269 13.43 -18.22 -3.21
CA ILE A 269 12.20 -18.43 -2.45
C ILE A 269 11.15 -17.47 -3.00
N SER A 270 9.98 -17.99 -3.38
CA SER A 270 8.90 -17.17 -3.85
C SER A 270 7.55 -17.47 -3.18
N LEU A 271 6.74 -16.44 -3.00
CA LEU A 271 5.38 -16.51 -2.44
C LEU A 271 4.36 -15.93 -3.41
N GLN A 272 3.12 -16.43 -3.36
CA GLN A 272 1.91 -15.99 -4.03
C GLN A 272 1.61 -16.74 -5.32
N GLU A 273 2.44 -16.70 -6.34
CA GLU A 273 2.24 -17.42 -7.60
C GLU A 273 3.40 -18.40 -7.81
N THR A 274 3.15 -19.50 -8.48
CA THR A 274 4.11 -20.58 -8.75
C THR A 274 4.32 -20.79 -10.24
N GLY A 275 5.40 -21.50 -10.62
CA GLY A 275 5.70 -21.87 -12.00
C GLY A 275 6.48 -20.82 -12.80
N HIS A 276 6.77 -19.66 -12.22
CA HIS A 276 7.51 -18.60 -12.92
C HIS A 276 9.01 -18.87 -13.03
N PHE A 277 9.54 -19.75 -12.18
CA PHE A 277 10.96 -20.07 -12.09
C PHE A 277 11.32 -21.47 -12.57
N ASP A 278 10.37 -22.28 -13.06
CA ASP A 278 10.56 -23.67 -13.46
C ASP A 278 11.73 -23.86 -14.43
N ARG A 279 11.89 -22.94 -15.39
CA ARG A 279 12.97 -22.98 -16.38
C ARG A 279 14.38 -22.83 -15.80
N PHE A 280 14.49 -22.40 -14.55
CA PHE A 280 15.77 -22.25 -13.85
C PHE A 280 16.12 -23.46 -12.98
N MET A 281 15.22 -24.44 -12.85
CA MET A 281 15.49 -25.69 -12.14
C MET A 281 16.69 -26.39 -12.75
N GLY A 282 17.53 -26.98 -11.89
CA GLY A 282 18.80 -27.57 -12.32
C GLY A 282 20.00 -26.61 -12.21
N LYS A 283 19.86 -25.33 -12.56
CA LYS A 283 20.89 -24.30 -12.27
C LYS A 283 20.68 -23.71 -10.87
N HIS A 284 19.47 -23.32 -10.55
CA HIS A 284 19.08 -22.73 -9.27
C HIS A 284 18.20 -23.70 -8.46
N GLN A 285 18.17 -23.54 -7.17
CA GLN A 285 17.15 -24.14 -6.31
C GLN A 285 15.93 -23.25 -6.30
N ILE A 286 14.75 -23.81 -6.56
CA ILE A 286 13.49 -23.07 -6.56
C ILE A 286 12.61 -23.61 -5.45
N ILE A 287 12.15 -22.73 -4.58
CA ILE A 287 11.23 -23.02 -3.47
C ILE A 287 10.04 -22.08 -3.61
N GLU A 288 8.95 -22.59 -4.14
CA GLU A 288 7.74 -21.80 -4.38
C GLU A 288 6.63 -22.24 -3.43
N PHE A 289 6.13 -21.27 -2.70
CA PHE A 289 4.95 -21.43 -1.87
C PHE A 289 3.81 -20.65 -2.51
N GLY A 290 2.84 -21.22 -3.09
CA GLY A 290 1.69 -20.53 -3.64
C GLY A 290 1.07 -19.49 -2.69
N TRP A 291 -0.13 -19.06 -2.92
CA TRP A 291 -0.82 -18.18 -1.97
C TRP A 291 -0.92 -18.84 -0.59
N SER A 292 -0.38 -18.20 0.42
CA SER A 292 -0.41 -18.67 1.80
C SER A 292 -0.82 -17.55 2.77
N ASN A 293 -1.64 -17.89 3.75
CA ASN A 293 -1.94 -17.06 4.91
C ASN A 293 -1.09 -17.43 6.14
N ASP A 294 -0.15 -18.37 5.98
CA ASP A 294 0.76 -18.77 7.07
C ASP A 294 1.85 -17.69 7.23
N GLU A 295 1.67 -16.91 8.28
CA GLU A 295 2.63 -15.85 8.61
C GLU A 295 3.97 -16.39 9.08
N ASN A 296 4.05 -17.63 9.62
CA ASN A 296 5.31 -18.24 10.02
C ASN A 296 6.15 -18.60 8.79
N LEU A 297 5.50 -19.07 7.73
CA LEU A 297 6.16 -19.31 6.45
C LEU A 297 6.79 -18.01 5.88
N LEU A 298 6.07 -16.89 5.98
CA LEU A 298 6.59 -15.59 5.57
C LEU A 298 7.81 -15.17 6.43
N LEU A 299 7.75 -15.37 7.74
CA LEU A 299 8.85 -15.06 8.65
C LEU A 299 10.06 -15.96 8.37
N ASP A 300 9.85 -17.24 8.10
CA ASP A 300 10.91 -18.16 7.71
C ASP A 300 11.56 -17.77 6.37
N ALA A 301 10.78 -17.32 5.40
CA ALA A 301 11.31 -16.82 4.12
C ALA A 301 12.21 -15.57 4.32
N TYR A 302 11.78 -14.62 5.17
CA TYR A 302 12.63 -13.48 5.52
C TYR A 302 13.87 -13.92 6.32
N ALA A 303 13.75 -14.85 7.27
CA ALA A 303 14.88 -15.32 8.05
C ALA A 303 15.92 -16.06 7.20
N ALA A 304 15.47 -16.88 6.24
CA ALA A 304 16.33 -17.70 5.39
C ALA A 304 17.08 -16.89 4.31
N CYS A 305 16.47 -15.82 3.77
CA CYS A 305 17.05 -15.10 2.65
C CYS A 305 18.28 -14.26 3.05
N ASP A 306 19.11 -13.91 2.07
CA ASP A 306 20.20 -12.96 2.19
C ASP A 306 19.68 -11.54 1.96
N PHE A 307 18.82 -11.37 0.94
CA PHE A 307 18.14 -10.13 0.67
C PHE A 307 16.74 -10.38 0.08
N PHE A 308 15.89 -9.36 0.18
CA PHE A 308 14.56 -9.37 -0.39
C PHE A 308 14.54 -8.58 -1.68
N ALA A 309 14.10 -9.19 -2.78
CA ALA A 309 13.92 -8.52 -4.05
C ALA A 309 12.48 -8.01 -4.19
N MET A 310 12.32 -6.71 -4.38
CA MET A 310 11.04 -6.05 -4.62
C MET A 310 11.12 -5.13 -5.84
N PRO A 311 11.26 -5.70 -7.05
CA PRO A 311 11.49 -4.95 -8.29
C PRO A 311 10.18 -4.34 -8.82
N SER A 312 9.37 -3.75 -7.93
CA SER A 312 8.08 -3.16 -8.32
C SER A 312 8.28 -1.99 -9.29
N MET A 313 7.54 -2.02 -10.40
CA MET A 313 7.47 -0.93 -11.38
C MET A 313 6.63 0.24 -10.86
N ALA A 314 5.77 -0.01 -9.88
CA ALA A 314 5.01 1.01 -9.17
C ALA A 314 4.72 0.55 -7.75
N GLU A 315 5.02 1.41 -6.78
CA GLU A 315 4.78 1.16 -5.36
C GLU A 315 4.65 2.48 -4.61
N ALA A 316 3.61 2.61 -3.79
CA ALA A 316 3.36 3.83 -3.02
C ALA A 316 4.01 3.81 -1.63
N PHE A 317 4.25 2.60 -1.07
CA PHE A 317 4.92 2.42 0.21
C PHE A 317 5.80 1.17 0.21
N GLY A 318 5.21 -0.04 0.17
CA GLY A 318 5.94 -1.29 0.20
C GLY A 318 6.05 -1.94 1.58
N LEU A 319 4.92 -2.45 2.10
CA LEU A 319 4.90 -3.11 3.41
C LEU A 319 5.92 -4.27 3.51
N MET A 320 6.06 -5.08 2.47
CA MET A 320 7.01 -6.18 2.48
C MET A 320 8.47 -5.71 2.54
N ALA A 321 8.76 -4.49 2.06
CA ALA A 321 10.11 -3.92 2.19
C ALA A 321 10.44 -3.64 3.66
N ILE A 322 9.52 -3.02 4.41
CA ILE A 322 9.76 -2.76 5.84
C ILE A 322 9.76 -4.05 6.68
N GLU A 323 9.01 -5.08 6.26
CA GLU A 323 9.05 -6.41 6.88
C GLU A 323 10.43 -7.06 6.70
N ALA A 324 10.98 -7.03 5.48
CA ALA A 324 12.34 -7.51 5.20
C ALA A 324 13.38 -6.74 6.02
N MET A 325 13.29 -5.41 6.05
CA MET A 325 14.18 -4.56 6.85
C MET A 325 14.11 -4.90 8.33
N ALA A 326 12.91 -5.09 8.88
CA ALA A 326 12.71 -5.48 10.27
C ALA A 326 13.33 -6.86 10.59
N CYS A 327 13.36 -7.76 9.62
CA CYS A 327 14.03 -9.05 9.70
C CYS A 327 15.55 -8.97 9.38
N ALA A 328 16.14 -7.77 9.35
CA ALA A 328 17.53 -7.51 9.00
C ALA A 328 17.91 -8.01 7.59
N ARG A 329 17.04 -7.78 6.61
CA ARG A 329 17.31 -8.10 5.20
C ARG A 329 17.30 -6.82 4.38
N PRO A 330 18.37 -6.53 3.60
CA PRO A 330 18.37 -5.41 2.69
C PRO A 330 17.37 -5.66 1.57
N VAL A 331 16.82 -4.57 1.01
CA VAL A 331 15.85 -4.61 -0.07
C VAL A 331 16.51 -4.18 -1.36
N LEU A 332 16.32 -4.98 -2.43
CA LEU A 332 16.70 -4.64 -3.80
C LEU A 332 15.45 -4.17 -4.57
N SER A 333 15.48 -2.97 -5.12
CA SER A 333 14.31 -2.34 -5.76
C SER A 333 14.66 -1.54 -7.00
N PHE A 334 13.65 -1.12 -7.75
CA PHE A 334 13.78 -0.09 -8.78
C PHE A 334 13.62 1.32 -8.21
N GLU A 335 14.32 2.29 -8.80
CA GLU A 335 14.07 3.71 -8.66
C GLU A 335 12.69 4.10 -9.23
N GLY A 336 12.26 5.38 -9.03
CA GLY A 336 10.99 5.88 -9.55
C GLY A 336 9.74 5.42 -8.77
N THR A 337 9.94 4.72 -7.65
CA THR A 337 8.91 4.29 -6.71
C THR A 337 9.22 4.81 -5.31
N SER A 338 8.35 4.52 -4.33
CA SER A 338 8.64 4.83 -2.92
C SER A 338 9.77 3.99 -2.32
N LEU A 339 10.08 2.84 -2.92
CA LEU A 339 10.95 1.81 -2.33
C LEU A 339 12.37 2.27 -2.00
N PRO A 340 13.08 3.05 -2.84
CA PRO A 340 14.41 3.53 -2.47
C PRO A 340 14.41 4.35 -1.17
N GLY A 341 13.44 5.27 -1.03
CA GLY A 341 13.30 6.04 0.20
C GLY A 341 12.89 5.18 1.40
N ILE A 342 11.95 4.25 1.21
CA ILE A 342 11.49 3.34 2.27
C ILE A 342 12.60 2.40 2.74
N SER A 343 13.43 1.90 1.83
CA SER A 343 14.55 0.99 2.16
C SER A 343 15.85 1.70 2.49
N PHE A 344 15.85 3.03 2.51
CA PHE A 344 17.05 3.86 2.74
C PHE A 344 18.20 3.46 1.80
N ALA A 345 17.89 3.34 0.51
CA ALA A 345 18.92 3.15 -0.50
C ALA A 345 19.63 4.50 -0.78
N PRO A 346 20.94 4.50 -0.99
CA PRO A 346 21.82 3.33 -1.20
C PRO A 346 22.44 2.74 0.07
N GLU A 347 22.24 3.30 1.26
CA GLU A 347 22.98 2.95 2.49
C GLU A 347 22.57 1.57 3.01
N ALA A 348 21.26 1.31 3.18
CA ALA A 348 20.72 0.06 3.70
C ALA A 348 20.11 -0.81 2.60
N GLY A 349 19.28 -0.21 1.72
CA GLY A 349 18.77 -0.87 0.53
C GLY A 349 19.72 -0.73 -0.67
N VAL A 350 19.33 -1.38 -1.78
CA VAL A 350 19.94 -1.23 -3.11
C VAL A 350 18.86 -0.85 -4.10
N SER A 351 19.07 0.22 -4.85
CA SER A 351 18.17 0.60 -5.94
C SER A 351 18.90 0.70 -7.26
N VAL A 352 18.20 0.36 -8.35
CA VAL A 352 18.72 0.41 -9.71
C VAL A 352 17.74 1.21 -10.59
N PRO A 353 18.20 1.76 -11.74
CA PRO A 353 17.33 2.54 -12.61
C PRO A 353 16.04 1.78 -12.98
N HIS A 354 14.92 2.50 -13.05
CA HIS A 354 13.59 1.96 -13.28
C HIS A 354 13.53 1.09 -14.53
N GLY A 355 13.23 -0.19 -14.36
CA GLY A 355 13.09 -1.17 -15.45
C GLY A 355 14.40 -1.60 -16.12
N ASP A 356 15.56 -1.20 -15.60
CA ASP A 356 16.86 -1.63 -16.12
C ASP A 356 17.20 -3.05 -15.63
N ILE A 357 16.92 -4.03 -16.50
CA ILE A 357 17.11 -5.46 -16.22
C ILE A 357 18.59 -5.79 -16.02
N THR A 358 19.48 -5.17 -16.79
CA THR A 358 20.92 -5.42 -16.72
C THR A 358 21.50 -4.87 -15.42
N ALA A 359 21.07 -3.67 -15.01
CA ALA A 359 21.46 -3.13 -13.71
C ALA A 359 20.90 -3.98 -12.55
N LEU A 360 19.67 -4.51 -12.69
CA LEU A 360 19.09 -5.42 -11.71
C LEU A 360 19.91 -6.72 -11.57
N ALA A 361 20.30 -7.34 -12.69
CA ALA A 361 21.14 -8.53 -12.69
C ALA A 361 22.49 -8.27 -12.00
N ARG A 362 23.16 -7.17 -12.36
CA ARG A 362 24.44 -6.77 -11.74
C ARG A 362 24.30 -6.52 -10.23
N ALA A 363 23.22 -5.91 -9.79
CA ALA A 363 22.97 -5.68 -8.38
C ALA A 363 22.75 -7.00 -7.60
N ILE A 364 22.06 -7.97 -8.21
CA ILE A 364 21.93 -9.33 -7.66
C ILE A 364 23.31 -9.96 -7.51
N GLU A 365 24.14 -9.93 -8.57
CA GLU A 365 25.49 -10.47 -8.52
C GLU A 365 26.37 -9.84 -7.46
N LEU A 366 26.29 -8.51 -7.34
CA LEU A 366 27.04 -7.74 -6.32
C LEU A 366 26.67 -8.19 -4.92
N LEU A 367 25.38 -8.29 -4.60
CA LEU A 367 24.91 -8.74 -3.30
C LEU A 367 25.30 -10.20 -3.00
N VAL A 368 25.22 -11.06 -4.00
CA VAL A 368 25.59 -12.48 -3.86
C VAL A 368 27.09 -12.68 -3.64
N ARG A 369 27.91 -11.92 -4.36
CA ARG A 369 29.39 -12.04 -4.28
C ARG A 369 29.98 -11.33 -3.04
N ASN A 370 29.21 -10.46 -2.39
CA ASN A 370 29.64 -9.70 -1.20
C ASN A 370 28.73 -9.94 0.01
N PRO A 371 28.70 -11.16 0.57
CA PRO A 371 27.79 -11.49 1.68
C PRO A 371 28.01 -10.66 2.93
N ALA A 372 29.22 -10.20 3.21
CA ALA A 372 29.53 -9.35 4.36
C ALA A 372 28.89 -7.94 4.20
N ASP A 373 28.93 -7.33 3.01
CA ASP A 373 28.24 -6.07 2.72
C ASP A 373 26.73 -6.25 2.84
N CYS A 374 26.21 -7.33 2.26
CA CYS A 374 24.79 -7.66 2.32
C CYS A 374 24.30 -7.79 3.77
N GLU A 375 25.07 -8.46 4.64
CA GLU A 375 24.76 -8.59 6.08
C GLU A 375 24.86 -7.24 6.79
N GLY A 376 25.85 -6.42 6.49
CA GLY A 376 26.01 -5.08 7.05
C GLY A 376 24.82 -4.18 6.73
N ARG A 377 24.37 -4.17 5.46
CA ARG A 377 23.16 -3.50 5.01
C ARG A 377 21.92 -4.01 5.74
N GLY A 378 21.80 -5.32 5.95
CA GLY A 378 20.71 -5.91 6.69
C GLY A 378 20.63 -5.43 8.14
N LYS A 379 21.77 -5.36 8.84
CA LYS A 379 21.84 -4.82 10.21
C LYS A 379 21.41 -3.35 10.26
N LEU A 380 21.87 -2.54 9.31
CA LEU A 380 21.45 -1.15 9.18
C LEU A 380 19.95 -1.05 8.85
N SER A 381 19.42 -1.89 7.96
CA SER A 381 18.00 -1.97 7.64
C SER A 381 17.16 -2.21 8.90
N ARG A 382 17.57 -3.13 9.79
CA ARG A 382 16.88 -3.36 11.08
C ARG A 382 16.88 -2.12 11.96
N THR A 383 18.02 -1.48 12.14
CA THR A 383 18.14 -0.25 12.95
C THR A 383 17.23 0.86 12.44
N LEU A 384 17.14 1.02 11.11
CA LEU A 384 16.28 2.02 10.49
C LEU A 384 14.80 1.64 10.57
N ALA A 385 14.47 0.35 10.46
CA ALA A 385 13.10 -0.12 10.66
C ALA A 385 12.61 0.14 12.09
N GLU A 386 13.45 -0.10 13.10
CA GLU A 386 13.15 0.20 14.51
C GLU A 386 12.91 1.68 14.76
N ARG A 387 13.63 2.54 14.06
CA ARG A 387 13.51 4.00 14.21
C ARG A 387 12.27 4.59 13.51
N HIS A 388 11.86 4.01 12.38
CA HIS A 388 10.92 4.66 11.46
C HIS A 388 9.63 3.90 11.23
N TYR A 389 9.57 2.60 11.55
CA TYR A 389 8.45 1.73 11.16
C TYR A 389 7.85 0.94 12.33
N ASP A 390 7.95 1.44 13.56
CA ASP A 390 7.23 0.86 14.70
C ASP A 390 5.74 1.22 14.61
N ILE A 391 4.86 0.23 14.71
CA ILE A 391 3.40 0.44 14.70
C ILE A 391 2.94 1.33 15.85
N ARG A 392 3.67 1.37 16.97
CA ARG A 392 3.39 2.25 18.11
C ARG A 392 3.58 3.72 17.74
N ASP A 393 4.60 4.03 16.94
CA ASP A 393 4.83 5.39 16.43
C ASP A 393 3.79 5.78 15.39
N GLN A 394 3.40 4.88 14.50
CA GLN A 394 2.28 5.13 13.58
C GLN A 394 1.00 5.45 14.38
N ALA A 395 0.70 4.70 15.42
CA ALA A 395 -0.49 4.93 16.26
C ALA A 395 -0.44 6.30 16.96
N ARG A 396 0.71 6.66 17.53
CA ARG A 396 0.94 7.95 18.17
C ARG A 396 0.73 9.11 17.19
N LEU A 397 1.40 9.06 16.03
CA LEU A 397 1.27 10.09 14.98
C LEU A 397 -0.16 10.23 14.47
N THR A 398 -0.86 9.09 14.30
CA THR A 398 -2.26 9.06 13.87
C THR A 398 -3.18 9.65 14.93
N ALA A 399 -2.99 9.32 16.23
CA ALA A 399 -3.77 9.88 17.32
C ALA A 399 -3.56 11.39 17.45
N ASP A 400 -2.31 11.86 17.30
CA ASP A 400 -1.98 13.28 17.34
C ASP A 400 -2.61 14.04 16.16
N LEU A 401 -2.66 13.43 14.97
CA LEU A 401 -3.38 13.96 13.82
C LEU A 401 -4.88 14.12 14.14
N TYR A 402 -5.53 13.10 14.68
CA TYR A 402 -6.94 13.15 15.02
C TYR A 402 -7.24 14.29 16.02
N LYS A 403 -6.40 14.45 17.06
CA LYS A 403 -6.51 15.55 18.02
C LYS A 403 -6.40 16.92 17.34
N ARG A 404 -5.46 17.09 16.42
CA ARG A 404 -5.30 18.34 15.63
C ARG A 404 -6.51 18.65 14.77
N VAL A 405 -7.03 17.64 14.04
CA VAL A 405 -8.20 17.82 13.16
C VAL A 405 -9.43 18.24 13.98
N LEU A 406 -9.69 17.58 15.09
CA LEU A 406 -10.82 17.91 15.99
C LEU A 406 -10.68 19.28 16.63
N SER A 407 -9.47 19.73 16.96
CA SER A 407 -9.24 21.04 17.54
C SER A 407 -9.48 22.19 16.55
N ARG A 408 -9.16 22.00 15.28
CA ARG A 408 -9.43 22.96 14.19
C ARG A 408 -10.93 23.09 13.91
N ASP A 409 -11.64 21.97 13.90
CA ASP A 409 -13.09 21.96 13.63
C ASP A 409 -13.87 22.73 14.71
N LYS A 410 -13.55 22.54 15.99
CA LYS A 410 -14.14 23.30 17.11
C LYS A 410 -13.95 24.80 16.98
N ARG A 411 -12.79 25.26 16.52
CA ARG A 411 -12.52 26.70 16.33
C ARG A 411 -13.33 27.29 15.16
N SER A 412 -13.53 26.52 14.08
CA SER A 412 -14.33 26.98 12.93
C SER A 412 -15.83 27.03 13.25
N GLY A 413 -16.34 26.22 14.18
CA GLY A 413 -17.73 26.23 14.64
C GLY A 413 -18.04 27.29 15.68
N SER A 414 -17.02 27.89 16.34
CA SER A 414 -17.23 28.95 17.36
C SER A 414 -17.23 30.37 16.78
N VAL A 415 -16.99 30.54 15.49
CA VAL A 415 -16.94 31.84 14.77
C VAL A 415 -18.16 32.04 13.86
N ALA A 416 -19.05 31.07 13.78
CA ALA A 416 -20.34 31.15 13.09
C ALA A 416 -21.49 31.29 14.11
#